data_0e17b3a382e0a55d3eba9953b87697bf
#
_entry.id   0e17b3a382e0a55d3eba9953b87697bf
#
_cell.length_a   1.000
_cell.length_b   1.000
_cell.length_c   1.000
_cell.angle_alpha   90.00
_cell.angle_beta   90.00
_cell.angle_gamma   90.00
#
_symmetry.space_group_name_H-M   'P 1'
#
loop_
_entity.id
_entity.type
_entity.pdbx_description
1 polymer ?
#
loop_
_entity_poly.entity_id
_entity_poly.type
_entity_poly.pdbx_seq_one_letter_code
_entity_poly.pdbx_strand_id
1 'polypeptide(L)'
;MMESVIRLENFYVAYNKSELVLQDINLEIKKGSFTVVAGPSGAGKTTLCKAMTGIVPFYMGGRYSGDVQVLGESTKGRRVSDIAMRVGLMLEDYESQLVSLTAGEEVAFSLLNHGFAPEEVAERTRKALEDVGLPGRESYQLDELSGGQRQRLL
;
A
#
# COMPACT_ATOMS: atom_id res chain seq x y z
N MET A 1 0.48 15.23 22.03
CA MET A 1 1.07 13.93 21.62
C MET A 1 0.87 13.78 20.13
N MET A 2 1.86 13.28 19.38
CA MET A 2 1.66 13.02 17.94
C MET A 2 0.66 11.88 17.76
N GLU A 3 -0.27 12.06 16.83
CA GLU A 3 -1.30 11.09 16.50
C GLU A 3 -0.68 9.80 15.92
N SER A 4 -1.14 8.63 16.37
CA SER A 4 -0.77 7.34 15.80
C SER A 4 -1.58 7.10 14.53
N VAL A 5 -0.90 6.78 13.43
CA VAL A 5 -1.57 6.48 12.15
C VAL A 5 -1.62 4.98 11.86
N ILE A 6 -0.66 4.21 12.36
CA ILE A 6 -0.68 2.74 12.31
C ILE A 6 -0.26 2.22 13.68
N ARG A 7 -0.97 1.22 14.19
CA ARG A 7 -0.67 0.56 15.45
C ARG A 7 -0.91 -0.94 15.32
N LEU A 8 0.06 -1.72 15.76
CA LEU A 8 -0.04 -3.16 15.93
C LEU A 8 0.06 -3.49 17.41
N GLU A 9 -0.81 -4.36 17.91
CA GLU A 9 -0.84 -4.79 19.30
C GLU A 9 -0.86 -6.31 19.39
N ASN A 10 0.19 -6.87 20.02
CA ASN A 10 0.35 -8.31 20.22
C ASN A 10 0.03 -9.09 18.93
N PHE A 11 0.52 -8.60 17.80
CA PHE A 11 0.14 -9.13 16.50
C PHE A 11 1.01 -10.33 16.12
N TYR A 12 0.32 -11.41 15.79
CA TYR A 12 0.92 -12.67 15.32
C TYR A 12 0.30 -13.04 13.97
N VAL A 13 1.10 -13.59 13.05
CA VAL A 13 0.59 -14.14 11.80
C VAL A 13 1.37 -15.37 11.34
N ALA A 14 0.64 -16.35 10.82
CA ALA A 14 1.16 -17.54 10.16
C ALA A 14 0.38 -17.80 8.87
N TYR A 15 1.08 -18.05 7.77
CA TYR A 15 0.43 -18.47 6.51
C TYR A 15 -0.02 -19.92 6.58
N ASN A 16 0.72 -20.78 7.27
CA ASN A 16 0.48 -22.21 7.41
C ASN A 16 0.28 -22.60 8.88
N LYS A 17 -0.12 -23.84 9.11
CA LYS A 17 -0.40 -24.35 10.47
C LYS A 17 0.81 -24.40 11.40
N SER A 18 2.03 -24.33 10.88
CA SER A 18 3.25 -24.68 11.62
C SER A 18 4.27 -23.55 11.82
N GLU A 19 4.19 -22.43 11.10
CA GLU A 19 5.24 -21.41 11.18
C GLU A 19 4.66 -20.00 11.34
N LEU A 20 4.98 -19.38 12.47
CA LEU A 20 4.71 -17.97 12.71
C LEU A 20 5.73 -17.13 11.95
N VAL A 21 5.22 -16.26 11.06
CA VAL A 21 6.05 -15.31 10.30
C VAL A 21 6.23 -14.01 11.06
N LEU A 22 5.19 -13.56 11.76
CA LEU A 22 5.25 -12.43 12.69
C LEU A 22 4.87 -12.93 14.08
N GLN A 23 5.64 -12.53 15.09
CA GLN A 23 5.45 -12.96 16.47
C GLN A 23 5.52 -11.77 17.40
N ASP A 24 4.46 -11.55 18.17
CA ASP A 24 4.36 -10.51 19.20
C ASP A 24 4.77 -9.12 18.70
N ILE A 25 4.29 -8.74 17.52
CA ILE A 25 4.61 -7.43 16.97
C ILE A 25 3.80 -6.37 17.71
N ASN A 26 4.53 -5.48 18.35
CA ASN A 26 4.03 -4.27 18.99
C ASN A 26 4.73 -3.08 18.32
N LEU A 27 3.98 -2.31 17.50
CA LEU A 27 4.54 -1.24 16.68
C LEU A 27 3.56 -0.07 16.66
N GLU A 28 4.10 1.13 16.75
CA GLU A 28 3.34 2.36 16.56
C GLU A 28 4.06 3.28 15.59
N ILE A 29 3.35 3.70 14.53
CA ILE A 29 3.83 4.68 13.53
C ILE A 29 3.06 5.97 13.74
N LYS A 30 3.78 7.05 13.94
CA LYS A 30 3.22 8.38 14.16
C LYS A 30 3.00 9.13 12.84
N LYS A 31 2.00 9.98 12.82
CA LYS A 31 1.74 10.88 11.69
C LYS A 31 2.97 11.73 11.36
N GLY A 32 3.32 11.77 10.06
CA GLY A 32 4.47 12.53 9.57
C GLY A 32 5.83 11.91 9.87
N SER A 33 5.89 10.71 10.48
CA SER A 33 7.16 10.02 10.71
C SER A 33 7.62 9.25 9.47
N PHE A 34 8.93 9.05 9.37
CA PHE A 34 9.57 8.14 8.44
C PHE A 34 10.12 6.95 9.24
N THR A 35 9.60 5.75 8.97
CA THR A 35 9.96 4.54 9.70
C THR A 35 10.66 3.55 8.77
N VAL A 36 11.81 3.04 9.15
CA VAL A 36 12.57 2.03 8.41
C VAL A 36 12.44 0.68 9.09
N VAL A 37 12.03 -0.34 8.31
CA VAL A 37 12.02 -1.74 8.75
C VAL A 37 13.16 -2.47 8.06
N ALA A 38 14.19 -2.83 8.81
CA ALA A 38 15.38 -3.51 8.30
C ALA A 38 15.47 -4.95 8.83
N GLY A 39 16.12 -5.82 8.06
CA GLY A 39 16.34 -7.22 8.42
C GLY A 39 16.67 -8.09 7.21
N PRO A 40 17.14 -9.33 7.42
CA PRO A 40 17.49 -10.25 6.34
C PRO A 40 16.26 -10.62 5.47
N SER A 41 16.52 -11.22 4.29
CA SER A 41 15.45 -11.81 3.50
C SER A 41 14.71 -12.88 4.31
N GLY A 42 13.38 -12.95 4.16
CA GLY A 42 12.56 -13.90 4.92
C GLY A 42 12.20 -13.43 6.35
N ALA A 43 12.72 -12.30 6.86
CA ALA A 43 12.43 -11.83 8.22
C ALA A 43 10.98 -11.31 8.44
N GLY A 44 10.10 -11.42 7.44
CA GLY A 44 8.69 -11.00 7.58
C GLY A 44 8.40 -9.52 7.25
N LYS A 45 9.37 -8.74 6.75
CA LYS A 45 9.18 -7.31 6.41
C LYS A 45 7.99 -7.06 5.48
N THR A 46 7.93 -7.79 4.38
CA THR A 46 6.82 -7.70 3.42
C THR A 46 5.49 -8.14 4.03
N THR A 47 5.53 -9.16 4.90
CA THR A 47 4.35 -9.62 5.64
C THR A 47 3.86 -8.55 6.60
N LEU A 48 4.77 -7.84 7.26
CA LEU A 48 4.42 -6.72 8.14
C LEU A 48 3.74 -5.60 7.35
N CYS A 49 4.29 -5.19 6.20
CA CYS A 49 3.67 -4.19 5.34
C CYS A 49 2.28 -4.63 4.85
N LYS A 50 2.14 -5.89 4.41
CA LYS A 50 0.84 -6.46 4.02
C LYS A 50 -0.16 -6.54 5.17
N ALA A 51 0.30 -6.74 6.40
CA ALA A 51 -0.57 -6.74 7.58
C ALA A 51 -1.13 -5.34 7.86
N MET A 52 -0.31 -4.30 7.72
CA MET A 52 -0.75 -2.90 7.90
C MET A 52 -1.82 -2.47 6.88
N THR A 53 -1.91 -3.14 5.73
CA THR A 53 -2.90 -2.85 4.68
C THR A 53 -4.07 -3.85 4.67
N GLY A 54 -4.12 -4.78 5.61
CA GLY A 54 -5.16 -5.81 5.68
C GLY A 54 -5.07 -6.90 4.61
N ILE A 55 -4.08 -6.86 3.70
CA ILE A 55 -3.88 -7.92 2.70
C ILE A 55 -3.62 -9.25 3.41
N VAL A 56 -2.86 -9.24 4.49
CA VAL A 56 -2.70 -10.36 5.40
C VAL A 56 -3.38 -9.99 6.71
N PRO A 57 -4.25 -10.84 7.25
CA PRO A 57 -4.67 -12.16 6.77
C PRO A 57 -5.91 -12.15 5.86
N PHE A 58 -6.56 -10.99 5.66
CA PHE A 58 -7.94 -10.94 5.16
C PHE A 58 -8.10 -11.30 3.68
N TYR A 59 -7.06 -11.06 2.85
CA TYR A 59 -7.07 -11.42 1.44
C TYR A 59 -6.24 -12.66 1.14
N MET A 60 -5.01 -12.73 1.65
CA MET A 60 -4.10 -13.86 1.39
C MET A 60 -4.36 -15.06 2.30
N GLY A 61 -5.24 -14.92 3.30
CA GLY A 61 -5.49 -15.94 4.30
C GLY A 61 -4.38 -16.05 5.33
N GLY A 62 -4.53 -17.04 6.22
CA GLY A 62 -3.61 -17.28 7.32
C GLY A 62 -4.32 -17.26 8.67
N ARG A 63 -3.60 -17.67 9.72
CA ARG A 63 -4.03 -17.52 11.11
C ARG A 63 -3.37 -16.32 11.72
N TYR A 64 -4.11 -15.55 12.49
CA TYR A 64 -3.59 -14.36 13.15
C TYR A 64 -4.22 -14.18 14.54
N SER A 65 -3.53 -13.41 15.38
CA SER A 65 -4.07 -12.88 16.62
C SER A 65 -3.52 -11.47 16.87
N GLY A 66 -4.04 -10.79 17.88
CA GLY A 66 -3.70 -9.39 18.11
C GLY A 66 -4.53 -8.45 17.23
N ASP A 67 -4.14 -7.20 17.12
CA ASP A 67 -4.86 -6.19 16.35
C ASP A 67 -3.93 -5.33 15.49
N VAL A 68 -4.46 -4.86 14.36
CA VAL A 68 -3.84 -3.85 13.51
C VAL A 68 -4.84 -2.71 13.36
N GLN A 69 -4.42 -1.51 13.70
CA GLN A 69 -5.23 -0.30 13.58
C GLN A 69 -4.63 0.65 12.57
N VAL A 70 -5.48 1.23 11.73
CA VAL A 70 -5.15 2.26 10.76
C VAL A 70 -6.01 3.47 11.05
N LEU A 71 -5.37 4.62 11.30
CA LEU A 71 -6.03 5.87 11.68
C LEU A 71 -7.00 5.69 12.86
N GLY A 72 -6.58 4.90 13.87
CA GLY A 72 -7.36 4.63 15.08
C GLY A 72 -8.48 3.59 14.93
N GLU A 73 -8.65 2.99 13.75
CA GLU A 73 -9.69 2.00 13.48
C GLU A 73 -9.09 0.62 13.23
N SER A 74 -9.58 -0.41 13.90
CA SER A 74 -9.15 -1.79 13.67
C SER A 74 -9.45 -2.23 12.23
N THR A 75 -8.51 -2.96 11.64
CA THR A 75 -8.66 -3.56 10.31
C THR A 75 -9.56 -4.80 10.32
N LYS A 76 -9.86 -5.34 11.50
CA LYS A 76 -10.73 -6.53 11.63
C LYS A 76 -12.14 -6.26 11.10
N GLY A 77 -12.61 -7.18 10.26
CA GLY A 77 -13.95 -7.08 9.68
C GLY A 77 -14.09 -6.01 8.58
N ARG A 78 -13.02 -5.32 8.21
CA ARG A 78 -13.02 -4.38 7.09
C ARG A 78 -12.57 -5.06 5.81
N ARG A 79 -13.07 -4.58 4.68
CA ARG A 79 -12.57 -5.00 3.38
C ARG A 79 -11.21 -4.35 3.12
N VAL A 80 -10.33 -5.07 2.41
CA VAL A 80 -9.02 -4.53 2.01
C VAL A 80 -9.18 -3.26 1.18
N SER A 81 -10.21 -3.19 0.33
CA SER A 81 -10.54 -1.97 -0.43
C SER A 81 -10.77 -0.73 0.43
N ASP A 82 -11.43 -0.90 1.60
CA ASP A 82 -11.72 0.23 2.49
C ASP A 82 -10.45 0.73 3.19
N ILE A 83 -9.50 -0.18 3.46
CA ILE A 83 -8.19 0.15 4.02
C ILE A 83 -7.30 0.80 2.95
N ALA A 84 -7.33 0.29 1.71
CA ALA A 84 -6.56 0.81 0.59
C ALA A 84 -6.91 2.27 0.23
N MET A 85 -8.12 2.73 0.57
CA MET A 85 -8.49 4.15 0.46
C MET A 85 -7.67 5.08 1.37
N ARG A 86 -6.94 4.52 2.34
CA ARG A 86 -6.21 5.27 3.38
C ARG A 86 -4.73 4.96 3.44
N VAL A 87 -4.32 3.80 2.92
CA VAL A 87 -2.93 3.32 2.98
C VAL A 87 -2.51 2.80 1.62
N GLY A 88 -1.55 3.47 0.98
CA GLY A 88 -0.89 2.94 -0.21
C GLY A 88 0.15 1.89 0.15
N LEU A 89 0.29 0.87 -0.68
CA LEU A 89 1.32 -0.16 -0.56
C LEU A 89 2.00 -0.38 -1.91
N MET A 90 3.31 -0.16 -1.93
CA MET A 90 4.15 -0.57 -3.05
C MET A 90 4.92 -1.83 -2.66
N LEU A 91 4.81 -2.87 -3.48
CA LEU A 91 5.52 -4.14 -3.29
C LEU A 91 6.92 -4.09 -3.92
N GLU A 92 7.76 -5.07 -3.56
CA GLU A 92 9.10 -5.23 -4.14
C GLU A 92 9.02 -5.44 -5.66
N ASP A 93 8.12 -6.30 -6.12
CA ASP A 93 7.77 -6.44 -7.54
C ASP A 93 6.68 -5.41 -7.90
N TYR A 94 7.10 -4.15 -8.01
CA TYR A 94 6.20 -3.05 -8.32
C TYR A 94 5.66 -3.12 -9.76
N GLU A 95 6.40 -3.73 -10.69
CA GLU A 95 5.96 -3.84 -12.09
C GLU A 95 4.70 -4.69 -12.23
N SER A 96 4.54 -5.71 -11.37
CA SER A 96 3.31 -6.52 -11.34
C SER A 96 2.07 -5.77 -10.84
N GLN A 97 2.25 -4.59 -10.27
CA GLN A 97 1.14 -3.74 -9.83
C GLN A 97 0.62 -2.82 -10.94
N LEU A 98 1.39 -2.59 -12.01
CA LEU A 98 0.99 -1.79 -13.15
C LEU A 98 0.00 -2.59 -14.02
N VAL A 99 -1.18 -2.03 -14.25
CA VAL A 99 -2.29 -2.73 -14.95
C VAL A 99 -2.73 -2.05 -16.23
N SER A 100 -2.29 -0.81 -16.48
CA SER A 100 -2.70 0.01 -17.61
C SER A 100 -1.65 0.03 -18.72
N LEU A 101 -1.96 0.63 -19.86
CA LEU A 101 -1.02 0.75 -20.98
C LEU A 101 -0.20 2.04 -20.90
N THR A 102 -0.80 3.13 -20.42
CA THR A 102 -0.16 4.44 -20.34
C THR A 102 -0.08 4.95 -18.91
N ALA A 103 0.83 5.90 -18.67
CA ALA A 103 0.99 6.54 -17.37
C ALA A 103 -0.28 7.27 -16.92
N GLY A 104 -0.96 7.93 -17.85
CA GLY A 104 -2.22 8.61 -17.55
C GLY A 104 -3.33 7.64 -17.16
N GLU A 105 -3.45 6.50 -17.87
CA GLU A 105 -4.45 5.48 -17.54
C GLU A 105 -4.19 4.85 -16.19
N GLU A 106 -2.93 4.61 -15.80
CA GLU A 106 -2.58 4.03 -14.50
C GLU A 106 -3.04 4.94 -13.34
N VAL A 107 -2.77 6.23 -13.42
CA VAL A 107 -3.24 7.20 -12.43
C VAL A 107 -4.76 7.35 -12.47
N ALA A 108 -5.35 7.41 -13.68
CA ALA A 108 -6.80 7.53 -13.85
C ALA A 108 -7.54 6.31 -13.26
N PHE A 109 -7.00 5.09 -13.47
CA PHE A 109 -7.55 3.87 -12.89
C PHE A 109 -7.63 3.94 -11.36
N SER A 110 -6.57 4.40 -10.72
CA SER A 110 -6.55 4.60 -9.27
C SER A 110 -7.60 5.62 -8.82
N LEU A 111 -7.68 6.78 -9.48
CA LEU A 111 -8.65 7.83 -9.16
C LEU A 111 -10.11 7.37 -9.32
N LEU A 112 -10.41 6.64 -10.39
CA LEU A 112 -11.75 6.08 -10.62
C LEU A 112 -12.12 5.06 -9.53
N ASN A 113 -11.18 4.21 -9.11
CA ASN A 113 -11.39 3.27 -8.01
C ASN A 113 -11.61 3.98 -6.66
N HIS A 114 -11.08 5.19 -6.49
CA HIS A 114 -11.33 6.06 -5.35
C HIS A 114 -12.67 6.84 -5.45
N GLY A 115 -13.41 6.65 -6.55
CA GLY A 115 -14.74 7.23 -6.74
C GLY A 115 -14.74 8.70 -7.19
N PHE A 116 -13.63 9.21 -7.72
CA PHE A 116 -13.61 10.54 -8.34
C PHE A 116 -14.46 10.57 -9.60
N ALA A 117 -15.15 11.69 -9.82
CA ALA A 117 -15.94 11.89 -11.01
C ALA A 117 -15.05 11.95 -12.26
N PRO A 118 -15.48 11.39 -13.41
CA PRO A 118 -14.67 11.39 -14.66
C PRO A 118 -14.18 12.77 -15.07
N GLU A 119 -14.96 13.81 -14.80
CA GLU A 119 -14.63 15.21 -15.13
C GLU A 119 -13.42 15.73 -14.32
N GLU A 120 -13.21 15.21 -13.12
CA GLU A 120 -12.09 15.58 -12.24
C GLU A 120 -10.83 14.75 -12.53
N VAL A 121 -10.98 13.55 -13.13
CA VAL A 121 -9.89 12.58 -13.28
C VAL A 121 -8.76 13.15 -14.12
N ALA A 122 -9.06 13.82 -15.24
CA ALA A 122 -8.03 14.35 -16.14
C ALA A 122 -7.12 15.39 -15.45
N GLU A 123 -7.70 16.32 -14.71
CA GLU A 123 -6.94 17.34 -13.98
C GLU A 123 -6.13 16.75 -12.84
N ARG A 124 -6.72 15.81 -12.08
CA ARG A 124 -6.05 15.12 -10.98
C ARG A 124 -4.91 14.23 -11.48
N THR A 125 -5.10 13.55 -12.61
CA THR A 125 -4.05 12.74 -13.27
C THR A 125 -2.86 13.62 -13.63
N ARG A 126 -3.09 14.74 -14.32
CA ARG A 126 -2.04 15.69 -14.69
C ARG A 126 -1.27 16.16 -13.45
N LYS A 127 -1.97 16.58 -12.41
CA LYS A 127 -1.35 17.04 -11.17
C LYS A 127 -0.57 15.95 -10.45
N ALA A 128 -1.09 14.74 -10.37
CA ALA A 128 -0.39 13.61 -9.74
C ALA A 128 0.92 13.30 -10.48
N LEU A 129 0.91 13.30 -11.82
CA LEU A 129 2.12 13.11 -12.61
C LEU A 129 3.13 14.24 -12.40
N GLU A 130 2.69 15.51 -12.31
CA GLU A 130 3.56 16.63 -11.97
C GLU A 130 4.20 16.46 -10.59
N ASP A 131 3.41 16.08 -9.58
CA ASP A 131 3.87 15.91 -8.20
C ASP A 131 4.99 14.84 -8.07
N VAL A 132 4.97 13.83 -8.94
CA VAL A 132 6.02 12.79 -8.98
C VAL A 132 7.11 13.04 -10.01
N GLY A 133 7.14 14.24 -10.63
CA GLY A 133 8.16 14.64 -11.58
C GLY A 133 8.07 13.96 -12.95
N LEU A 134 6.83 13.72 -13.40
CA LEU A 134 6.49 13.17 -14.72
C LEU A 134 5.52 14.09 -15.50
N PRO A 135 5.72 15.41 -15.55
CA PRO A 135 4.81 16.32 -16.21
C PRO A 135 4.72 16.03 -17.71
N GLY A 136 3.52 16.08 -18.28
CA GLY A 136 3.27 15.87 -19.72
C GLY A 136 3.50 14.44 -20.19
N ARG A 137 3.49 13.45 -19.29
CA ARG A 137 3.70 12.04 -19.61
C ARG A 137 2.43 11.20 -19.64
N GLU A 138 1.26 11.83 -19.69
CA GLU A 138 -0.04 11.16 -19.63
C GLU A 138 -0.20 10.09 -20.73
N SER A 139 0.27 10.40 -21.96
CA SER A 139 0.16 9.50 -23.12
C SER A 139 1.34 8.54 -23.30
N TYR A 140 2.37 8.63 -22.45
CA TYR A 140 3.53 7.73 -22.55
C TYR A 140 3.12 6.30 -22.19
N GLN A 141 3.55 5.34 -22.99
CA GLN A 141 3.40 3.93 -22.66
C GLN A 141 4.33 3.58 -21.49
N LEU A 142 3.92 2.60 -20.68
CA LEU A 142 4.68 2.24 -19.49
C LEU A 142 6.08 1.70 -19.83
N ASP A 143 6.26 1.08 -21.01
CA ASP A 143 7.56 0.60 -21.49
C ASP A 143 8.49 1.72 -21.97
N GLU A 144 7.96 2.90 -22.31
CA GLU A 144 8.74 4.09 -22.62
C GLU A 144 9.33 4.77 -21.37
N LEU A 145 8.83 4.40 -20.19
CA LEU A 145 9.30 4.92 -18.91
C LEU A 145 10.46 4.08 -18.35
N SER A 146 11.46 4.75 -17.78
CA SER A 146 12.51 4.05 -17.04
C SER A 146 11.95 3.36 -15.79
N GLY A 147 12.64 2.33 -15.25
CA GLY A 147 12.22 1.64 -14.04
C GLY A 147 11.95 2.58 -12.87
N GLY A 148 12.80 3.59 -12.65
CA GLY A 148 12.58 4.60 -11.61
C GLY A 148 11.40 5.54 -11.90
N GLN A 149 11.03 5.75 -13.17
CA GLN A 149 9.84 6.50 -13.54
C GLN A 149 8.58 5.67 -13.30
N ARG A 150 8.59 4.38 -13.68
CA ARG A 150 7.50 3.43 -13.38
C ARG A 150 7.28 3.29 -11.87
N GLN A 151 8.35 3.23 -11.09
CA GLN A 151 8.24 3.16 -9.63
C GLN A 151 7.62 4.42 -9.01
N ARG A 152 7.86 5.60 -9.59
CA ARG A 152 7.25 6.85 -9.12
C ARG A 152 5.80 7.03 -9.55
N LEU A 153 5.35 6.24 -10.52
CA LEU A 153 3.98 6.27 -11.01
C LEU A 153 3.00 5.55 -10.07
N LEU A 154 3.49 4.58 -9.29
CA LEU A 154 2.75 3.83 -8.26
C LEU A 154 2.69 4.58 -6.93
#